data_03e846cd52b0c0dea1595ef4eb26bf6e
#
_entry.id   03e846cd52b0c0dea1595ef4eb26bf6e
#
_cell.length_a   1.000
_cell.length_b   1.000
_cell.length_c   1.000
_cell.angle_alpha   90.00
_cell.angle_beta   90.00
_cell.angle_gamma   90.00
#
_symmetry.space_group_name_H-M   'P 1'
#
loop_
_entity.id
_entity.type
_entity.pdbx_description
1 polymer ?
#
loop_
_entity_poly.entity_id
_entity_poly.type
_entity_poly.pdbx_seq_one_letter_code
_entity_poly.pdbx_strand_id
1 'polypeptide(L)'
;MTSLKKNSDPVSGVIWITGLSGSGKTTLATKLRSKYLENDTDVIHLDGDELRVVLGVDGGYDSASRLSIGKTYARLARMLATQGNIVIVSTIALFNEVHALNKQFPDYCEIYLESNQEILAERDQKSVYKKNYLRNKNVVGLDIKPQFPQAPHRLIPNSPLSHSEIDIDELYSFTLSFMRPH
;
A
#
# COMPACT_ATOMS: atom_id res chain seq x y z
N MET A 1 2.38 26.94 -27.31
CA MET A 1 3.66 26.65 -26.66
C MET A 1 3.65 25.19 -26.26
N THR A 2 4.31 24.35 -27.05
CA THR A 2 4.38 22.90 -26.84
C THR A 2 5.44 22.66 -25.77
N SER A 3 5.02 22.30 -24.55
CA SER A 3 5.92 21.86 -23.49
C SER A 3 6.65 20.61 -23.99
N LEU A 4 7.96 20.71 -24.14
CA LEU A 4 8.83 19.56 -24.41
C LEU A 4 8.70 18.61 -23.22
N LYS A 5 7.98 17.49 -23.39
CA LYS A 5 8.01 16.38 -22.44
C LYS A 5 9.47 16.01 -22.23
N LYS A 6 9.90 16.06 -20.98
CA LYS A 6 11.22 15.57 -20.57
C LYS A 6 11.25 14.08 -20.91
N ASN A 7 12.04 13.68 -21.90
CA ASN A 7 12.24 12.31 -22.33
C ASN A 7 13.00 11.55 -21.23
N SER A 8 12.33 11.19 -20.16
CA SER A 8 12.75 10.02 -19.37
C SER A 8 12.04 8.81 -19.96
N ASP A 9 12.76 7.74 -20.21
CA ASP A 9 12.15 6.49 -20.65
C ASP A 9 11.00 6.13 -19.69
N PRO A 10 9.86 5.64 -20.21
CA PRO A 10 8.73 5.27 -19.38
C PRO A 10 9.17 4.20 -18.39
N VAL A 11 8.90 4.41 -17.11
CA VAL A 11 9.25 3.48 -16.05
C VAL A 11 7.99 2.79 -15.52
N SER A 12 8.14 1.54 -15.09
CA SER A 12 7.04 0.74 -14.56
C SER A 12 7.45 -0.03 -13.32
N GLY A 13 6.47 -0.44 -12.51
CA GLY A 13 6.70 -1.24 -11.32
C GLY A 13 5.59 -1.11 -10.29
N VAL A 14 5.78 -1.76 -9.14
CA VAL A 14 4.81 -1.81 -8.06
C VAL A 14 5.38 -1.19 -6.79
N ILE A 15 4.67 -0.23 -6.21
CA ILE A 15 4.92 0.33 -4.88
C ILE A 15 3.82 -0.19 -3.96
N TRP A 16 4.19 -1.06 -3.03
CA TRP A 16 3.27 -1.71 -2.11
C TRP A 16 3.36 -1.09 -0.73
N ILE A 17 2.32 -0.36 -0.32
CA ILE A 17 2.24 0.30 0.98
C ILE A 17 1.34 -0.53 1.88
N THR A 18 1.92 -1.13 2.92
CA THR A 18 1.21 -1.99 3.86
C THR A 18 1.35 -1.52 5.31
N GLY A 19 0.45 -2.00 6.17
CA GLY A 19 0.38 -1.66 7.58
C GLY A 19 -1.02 -1.88 8.14
N LEU A 20 -1.22 -1.76 9.44
CA LEU A 20 -2.51 -1.96 10.09
C LEU A 20 -3.57 -0.90 9.66
N SER A 21 -4.83 -1.15 9.98
CA SER A 21 -5.91 -0.16 9.75
C SER A 21 -5.60 1.14 10.50
N GLY A 22 -5.84 2.28 9.86
CA GLY A 22 -5.55 3.59 10.48
C GLY A 22 -4.07 4.01 10.46
N SER A 23 -3.15 3.21 9.92
CA SER A 23 -1.72 3.56 9.83
C SER A 23 -1.38 4.68 8.83
N GLY A 24 -2.34 5.18 8.06
CA GLY A 24 -2.11 6.27 7.10
C GLY A 24 -1.69 5.85 5.70
N LYS A 25 -1.84 4.57 5.33
CA LYS A 25 -1.47 4.04 4.01
C LYS A 25 -2.06 4.82 2.84
N THR A 26 -3.37 5.02 2.84
CA THR A 26 -4.09 5.78 1.79
C THR A 26 -3.60 7.22 1.70
N THR A 27 -3.35 7.87 2.84
CA THR A 27 -2.80 9.23 2.89
C THR A 27 -1.41 9.30 2.27
N LEU A 28 -0.53 8.35 2.62
CA LEU A 28 0.81 8.29 2.05
C LEU A 28 0.77 7.99 0.54
N ALA A 29 -0.05 7.03 0.13
CA ALA A 29 -0.24 6.66 -1.27
C ALA A 29 -0.72 7.86 -2.10
N THR A 30 -1.68 8.64 -1.59
CA THR A 30 -2.21 9.84 -2.26
C THR A 30 -1.13 10.91 -2.40
N LYS A 31 -0.35 11.19 -1.35
CA LYS A 31 0.75 12.15 -1.40
C LYS A 31 1.82 11.73 -2.40
N LEU A 32 2.22 10.47 -2.37
CA LEU A 32 3.22 9.93 -3.29
C LEU A 32 2.71 9.95 -4.74
N ARG A 33 1.45 9.59 -4.97
CA ARG A 33 0.81 9.70 -6.29
C ARG A 33 0.84 11.14 -6.81
N SER A 34 0.49 12.11 -5.98
CA SER A 34 0.54 13.52 -6.37
C SER A 34 1.95 13.93 -6.79
N LYS A 35 2.98 13.45 -6.07
CA LYS A 35 4.37 13.74 -6.41
C LYS A 35 4.80 13.14 -7.74
N TYR A 36 4.36 11.93 -8.07
CA TYR A 36 4.59 11.34 -9.39
C TYR A 36 3.94 12.18 -10.51
N LEU A 37 2.68 12.60 -10.31
CA LEU A 37 1.96 13.44 -11.28
C LEU A 37 2.60 14.81 -11.47
N GLU A 38 3.14 15.43 -10.42
CA GLU A 38 3.91 16.69 -10.49
C GLU A 38 5.17 16.55 -11.35
N ASN A 39 5.69 15.33 -11.52
CA ASN A 39 6.84 15.00 -12.35
C ASN A 39 6.42 14.37 -13.70
N ASP A 40 5.24 14.68 -14.20
CA ASP A 40 4.71 14.20 -15.48
C ASP A 40 4.69 12.66 -15.62
N THR A 41 4.55 11.94 -14.48
CA THR A 41 4.51 10.48 -14.45
C THR A 41 3.13 10.00 -14.01
N ASP A 42 2.42 9.33 -14.91
CA ASP A 42 1.13 8.73 -14.64
C ASP A 42 1.26 7.53 -13.69
N VAL A 43 0.36 7.45 -12.70
CA VAL A 43 0.37 6.41 -11.67
C VAL A 43 -1.04 5.91 -11.40
N ILE A 44 -1.18 4.60 -11.35
CA ILE A 44 -2.42 3.92 -10.92
C ILE A 44 -2.36 3.72 -9.41
N HIS A 45 -3.37 4.19 -8.67
CA HIS A 45 -3.51 3.91 -7.25
C HIS A 45 -4.61 2.86 -7.04
N LEU A 46 -4.26 1.77 -6.39
CA LEU A 46 -5.16 0.68 -5.99
C LEU A 46 -5.30 0.70 -4.46
N ASP A 47 -6.40 1.25 -3.96
CA ASP A 47 -6.73 1.21 -2.54
C ASP A 47 -7.46 -0.09 -2.18
N GLY A 48 -7.05 -0.74 -1.11
CA GLY A 48 -7.59 -2.04 -0.71
C GLY A 48 -9.07 -2.01 -0.32
N ASP A 49 -9.55 -0.91 0.25
CA ASP A 49 -10.97 -0.73 0.60
C ASP A 49 -11.81 -0.51 -0.67
N GLU A 50 -11.33 0.30 -1.63
CA GLU A 50 -11.99 0.51 -2.93
C GLU A 50 -12.01 -0.77 -3.77
N LEU A 51 -10.88 -1.49 -3.81
CA LEU A 51 -10.81 -2.76 -4.55
C LEU A 51 -11.80 -3.81 -4.02
N ARG A 52 -12.06 -3.85 -2.71
CA ARG A 52 -13.09 -4.74 -2.17
C ARG A 52 -14.46 -4.43 -2.74
N VAL A 53 -14.82 -3.17 -2.86
CA VAL A 53 -16.10 -2.73 -3.44
C VAL A 53 -16.16 -3.10 -4.93
N VAL A 54 -15.12 -2.74 -5.69
CA VAL A 54 -15.07 -2.98 -7.15
C VAL A 54 -15.12 -4.47 -7.50
N LEU A 55 -14.47 -5.32 -6.69
CA LEU A 55 -14.45 -6.77 -6.90
C LEU A 55 -15.68 -7.49 -6.32
N GLY A 56 -16.64 -6.76 -5.74
CA GLY A 56 -17.85 -7.33 -5.17
C GLY A 56 -17.59 -8.26 -3.99
N VAL A 57 -16.52 -8.00 -3.22
CA VAL A 57 -16.15 -8.86 -2.09
C VAL A 57 -16.84 -8.35 -0.82
N ASP A 58 -18.15 -8.55 -0.74
CA ASP A 58 -19.00 -8.09 0.37
C ASP A 58 -18.98 -8.99 1.61
N GLY A 59 -18.05 -9.91 1.69
CA GLY A 59 -17.87 -10.87 2.78
C GLY A 59 -16.43 -11.30 2.91
N GLY A 60 -16.21 -12.39 3.66
CA GLY A 60 -14.88 -13.01 3.72
C GLY A 60 -13.86 -12.14 4.48
N TYR A 61 -14.21 -11.79 5.72
CA TYR A 61 -13.25 -11.13 6.62
C TYR A 61 -12.37 -12.14 7.38
N ASP A 62 -12.59 -13.45 7.18
CA ASP A 62 -11.74 -14.50 7.72
C ASP A 62 -10.33 -14.49 7.08
N SER A 63 -9.40 -15.21 7.71
CA SER A 63 -7.99 -15.20 7.31
C SER A 63 -7.77 -15.73 5.87
N ALA A 64 -8.50 -16.77 5.48
CA ALA A 64 -8.34 -17.40 4.16
C ALA A 64 -8.86 -16.47 3.04
N SER A 65 -10.02 -15.84 3.23
CA SER A 65 -10.58 -14.88 2.31
C SER A 65 -9.68 -13.65 2.17
N ARG A 66 -9.15 -13.12 3.26
CA ARG A 66 -8.21 -11.99 3.24
C ARG A 66 -6.91 -12.33 2.53
N LEU A 67 -6.38 -13.53 2.74
CA LEU A 67 -5.20 -14.00 2.02
C LEU A 67 -5.47 -14.10 0.51
N SER A 68 -6.59 -14.68 0.12
CA SER A 68 -7.00 -14.81 -1.29
C SER A 68 -7.10 -13.43 -1.97
N ILE A 69 -7.75 -12.47 -1.29
CA ILE A 69 -7.90 -11.10 -1.77
C ILE A 69 -6.53 -10.42 -1.89
N GLY A 70 -5.66 -10.55 -0.88
CA GLY A 70 -4.31 -10.00 -0.92
C GLY A 70 -3.49 -10.53 -2.10
N LYS A 71 -3.58 -11.83 -2.40
CA LYS A 71 -2.97 -12.43 -3.59
C LYS A 71 -3.58 -11.90 -4.89
N THR A 72 -4.87 -11.62 -4.92
CA THR A 72 -5.53 -11.01 -6.07
C THR A 72 -5.02 -9.60 -6.33
N TYR A 73 -4.88 -8.77 -5.30
CA TYR A 73 -4.31 -7.42 -5.42
C TYR A 73 -2.87 -7.46 -5.94
N ALA A 74 -2.05 -8.38 -5.42
CA ALA A 74 -0.67 -8.55 -5.87
C ALA A 74 -0.59 -8.91 -7.37
N ARG A 75 -1.43 -9.83 -7.83
CA ARG A 75 -1.50 -10.22 -9.25
C ARG A 75 -2.02 -9.09 -10.14
N LEU A 76 -3.05 -8.37 -9.69
CA LEU A 76 -3.60 -7.21 -10.42
C LEU A 76 -2.54 -6.12 -10.56
N ALA A 77 -1.87 -5.75 -9.48
CA ALA A 77 -0.82 -4.75 -9.51
C ALA A 77 0.32 -5.14 -10.48
N ARG A 78 0.77 -6.40 -10.40
CA ARG A 78 1.78 -6.92 -11.33
C ARG A 78 1.31 -6.87 -12.79
N MET A 79 0.08 -7.28 -13.07
CA MET A 79 -0.50 -7.24 -14.41
C MET A 79 -0.48 -5.82 -14.99
N LEU A 80 -0.87 -4.83 -14.20
CA LEU A 80 -0.86 -3.42 -14.63
C LEU A 80 0.58 -2.90 -14.81
N ALA A 81 1.50 -3.29 -13.94
CA ALA A 81 2.90 -2.87 -14.04
C ALA A 81 3.57 -3.47 -15.29
N THR A 82 3.27 -4.72 -15.66
CA THR A 82 3.78 -5.33 -16.90
C THR A 82 3.22 -4.69 -18.18
N GLN A 83 2.22 -3.81 -18.06
CA GLN A 83 1.67 -3.00 -19.15
C GLN A 83 2.28 -1.59 -19.20
N GLY A 84 3.40 -1.35 -18.49
CA GLY A 84 4.10 -0.08 -18.51
C GLY A 84 3.61 0.94 -17.48
N ASN A 85 2.88 0.53 -16.44
CA ASN A 85 2.37 1.46 -15.44
C ASN A 85 3.19 1.42 -14.15
N ILE A 86 3.30 2.56 -13.46
CA ILE A 86 3.61 2.57 -12.02
C ILE A 86 2.32 2.34 -11.26
N VAL A 87 2.32 1.36 -10.35
CA VAL A 87 1.15 0.99 -9.57
C VAL A 87 1.44 1.15 -8.08
N ILE A 88 0.75 2.07 -7.42
CA ILE A 88 0.77 2.20 -5.96
C ILE A 88 -0.38 1.39 -5.38
N VAL A 89 -0.08 0.46 -4.48
CA VAL A 89 -1.10 -0.32 -3.76
C VAL A 89 -1.09 0.09 -2.30
N SER A 90 -2.24 0.46 -1.73
CA SER A 90 -2.40 0.71 -0.29
C SER A 90 -3.35 -0.32 0.33
N THR A 91 -2.82 -1.26 1.12
CA THR A 91 -3.62 -2.36 1.66
C THR A 91 -3.07 -2.92 2.97
N ILE A 92 -3.94 -3.61 3.73
CA ILE A 92 -3.53 -4.28 4.99
C ILE A 92 -2.80 -5.59 4.72
N ALA A 93 -3.09 -6.33 3.67
CA ALA A 93 -2.58 -7.64 3.23
C ALA A 93 -1.31 -8.19 3.93
N LEU A 94 -1.33 -8.27 5.26
CA LEU A 94 -0.21 -8.65 6.13
C LEU A 94 -0.13 -10.18 6.27
N PHE A 95 0.27 -10.85 5.17
CA PHE A 95 0.46 -12.29 5.08
C PHE A 95 1.80 -12.61 4.42
N ASN A 96 2.58 -13.50 5.02
CA ASN A 96 3.88 -13.91 4.49
C ASN A 96 3.81 -14.38 3.03
N GLU A 97 2.72 -15.05 2.66
CA GLU A 97 2.51 -15.53 1.29
C GLU A 97 2.29 -14.38 0.29
N VAL A 98 1.69 -13.28 0.71
CA VAL A 98 1.53 -12.09 -0.14
C VAL A 98 2.89 -11.38 -0.28
N HIS A 99 3.63 -11.23 0.82
CA HIS A 99 4.98 -10.66 0.78
C HIS A 99 5.91 -11.48 -0.12
N ALA A 100 5.88 -12.83 0.02
CA ALA A 100 6.69 -13.72 -0.80
C ALA A 100 6.30 -13.66 -2.30
N LEU A 101 5.00 -13.55 -2.60
CA LEU A 101 4.51 -13.41 -3.98
C LEU A 101 5.01 -12.09 -4.61
N ASN A 102 4.91 -10.99 -3.88
CA ASN A 102 5.34 -9.68 -4.35
C ASN A 102 6.85 -9.61 -4.58
N LYS A 103 7.66 -10.20 -3.70
CA LYS A 103 9.13 -10.24 -3.83
C LYS A 103 9.64 -10.99 -5.06
N GLN A 104 8.80 -11.79 -5.72
CA GLN A 104 9.15 -12.43 -6.99
C GLN A 104 9.08 -11.45 -8.18
N PHE A 105 8.51 -10.26 -7.98
CA PHE A 105 8.44 -9.24 -9.01
C PHE A 105 9.67 -8.33 -8.91
N PRO A 106 10.50 -8.21 -9.97
CA PRO A 106 11.78 -7.52 -9.90
C PRO A 106 11.64 -6.00 -9.66
N ASP A 107 10.55 -5.41 -10.17
CA ASP A 107 10.29 -3.97 -10.11
C ASP A 107 9.28 -3.68 -8.98
N TYR A 108 9.68 -4.05 -7.77
CA TYR A 108 8.83 -4.03 -6.58
C TYR A 108 9.50 -3.26 -5.44
N CYS A 109 8.77 -2.31 -4.87
CA CYS A 109 9.17 -1.57 -3.68
C CYS A 109 8.13 -1.77 -2.57
N GLU A 110 8.52 -2.31 -1.43
CA GLU A 110 7.66 -2.49 -0.25
C GLU A 110 7.92 -1.43 0.81
N ILE A 111 6.87 -0.69 1.15
CA ILE A 111 6.87 0.30 2.24
C ILE A 111 5.98 -0.23 3.34
N TYR A 112 6.53 -0.40 4.53
CA TYR A 112 5.79 -0.81 5.71
C TYR A 112 5.60 0.37 6.66
N LEU A 113 4.34 0.75 6.90
CA LEU A 113 3.96 1.71 7.93
C LEU A 113 3.78 0.96 9.25
N GLU A 114 4.82 0.99 10.06
CA GLU A 114 4.79 0.42 11.40
C GLU A 114 3.86 1.24 12.29
N SER A 115 3.01 0.58 13.06
CA SER A 115 2.03 1.26 13.91
C SER A 115 1.96 0.61 15.28
N ASN A 116 2.01 1.41 16.32
CA ASN A 116 1.65 0.97 17.65
C ASN A 116 0.11 0.88 17.77
N GLN A 117 -0.39 -0.23 18.30
CA GLN A 117 -1.83 -0.46 18.48
C GLN A 117 -2.49 0.61 19.35
N GLU A 118 -1.80 1.15 20.34
CA GLU A 118 -2.29 2.23 21.21
C GLU A 118 -2.58 3.51 20.39
N ILE A 119 -1.63 3.90 19.54
CA ILE A 119 -1.78 5.06 18.65
C ILE A 119 -2.92 4.84 17.64
N LEU A 120 -3.08 3.61 17.13
CA LEU A 120 -4.16 3.28 16.22
C LEU A 120 -5.53 3.35 16.88
N ALA A 121 -5.65 2.93 18.14
CA ALA A 121 -6.89 3.01 18.90
C ALA A 121 -7.31 4.47 19.17
N GLU A 122 -6.37 5.38 19.38
CA GLU A 122 -6.62 6.81 19.51
C GLU A 122 -7.08 7.46 18.20
N ARG A 123 -6.52 7.02 17.06
CA ARG A 123 -6.82 7.53 15.71
C ARG A 123 -7.99 6.85 15.03
N ASP A 124 -8.73 5.98 15.71
CA ASP A 124 -9.77 5.11 15.13
C ASP A 124 -10.95 5.90 14.54
N GLN A 125 -10.70 6.63 13.45
CA GLN A 125 -11.71 7.41 12.73
C GLN A 125 -12.82 6.53 12.15
N LYS A 126 -12.49 5.30 11.73
CA LYS A 126 -13.44 4.31 11.20
C LYS A 126 -14.13 3.51 12.32
N SER A 127 -13.81 3.79 13.57
CA SER A 127 -14.30 3.03 14.75
C SER A 127 -14.05 1.52 14.64
N VAL A 128 -12.99 1.11 13.91
CA VAL A 128 -12.65 -0.30 13.67
C VAL A 128 -12.20 -0.96 14.98
N TYR A 129 -11.47 -0.23 15.81
CA TYR A 129 -10.98 -0.71 17.10
C TYR A 129 -11.98 -0.50 18.24
N LYS A 130 -12.84 0.54 18.17
CA LYS A 130 -13.83 0.84 19.22
C LYS A 130 -15.18 0.15 19.05
N LYS A 131 -15.72 0.07 17.82
CA LYS A 131 -17.04 -0.52 17.54
C LYS A 131 -16.99 -2.03 17.30
N ASN A 132 -15.87 -2.57 16.82
CA ASN A 132 -15.78 -3.98 16.42
C ASN A 132 -15.50 -4.94 17.58
N TYR A 133 -15.19 -4.44 18.76
CA TYR A 133 -15.11 -5.29 19.95
C TYR A 133 -16.45 -6.00 20.27
N LEU A 134 -17.56 -5.49 19.73
CA LEU A 134 -18.89 -6.04 19.98
C LEU A 134 -19.60 -6.61 18.74
N ARG A 135 -19.14 -6.40 17.51
CA ARG A 135 -19.91 -6.76 16.30
C ARG A 135 -19.17 -7.45 15.15
N ASN A 136 -17.88 -7.25 14.95
CA ASN A 136 -17.16 -7.88 13.83
C ASN A 136 -15.92 -8.62 14.34
N LYS A 137 -15.96 -9.94 14.34
CA LYS A 137 -14.80 -10.82 14.43
C LYS A 137 -13.96 -10.66 13.16
N ASN A 138 -12.64 -10.96 13.24
CA ASN A 138 -11.71 -10.99 12.10
C ASN A 138 -11.05 -9.65 11.73
N VAL A 139 -10.70 -8.82 12.71
CA VAL A 139 -9.86 -7.63 12.51
C VAL A 139 -8.39 -8.03 12.55
N VAL A 140 -7.63 -7.68 11.50
CA VAL A 140 -6.18 -7.89 11.47
C VAL A 140 -5.52 -7.00 12.53
N GLY A 141 -4.73 -7.61 13.39
CA GLY A 141 -4.13 -6.93 14.55
C GLY A 141 -4.89 -7.16 15.86
N LEU A 142 -6.13 -7.68 15.83
CA LEU A 142 -6.92 -8.09 16.99
C LEU A 142 -7.19 -9.60 16.95
N ASP A 143 -8.02 -10.05 16.01
CA ASP A 143 -8.46 -11.43 15.90
C ASP A 143 -7.58 -12.26 14.95
N ILE A 144 -7.02 -11.62 13.93
CA ILE A 144 -6.11 -12.23 12.97
C ILE A 144 -4.71 -11.69 13.25
N LYS A 145 -3.79 -12.60 13.62
CA LYS A 145 -2.40 -12.26 13.85
C LYS A 145 -1.76 -11.75 12.55
N PRO A 146 -1.31 -10.49 12.50
CA PRO A 146 -0.67 -9.96 11.32
C PRO A 146 0.71 -10.62 11.14
N GLN A 147 1.06 -10.88 9.89
CA GLN A 147 2.38 -11.33 9.50
C GLN A 147 3.08 -10.14 8.83
N PHE A 148 3.82 -9.39 9.63
CA PHE A 148 4.51 -8.18 9.17
C PHE A 148 5.65 -8.51 8.20
N PRO A 149 5.96 -7.61 7.23
CA PRO A 149 7.11 -7.79 6.36
C PRO A 149 8.39 -7.82 7.19
N GLN A 150 9.21 -8.86 7.03
CA GLN A 150 10.45 -9.02 7.80
C GLN A 150 11.60 -8.16 7.30
N ALA A 151 11.59 -7.84 6.00
CA ALA A 151 12.58 -7.00 5.35
C ALA A 151 11.89 -6.13 4.29
N PRO A 152 11.11 -5.12 4.69
CA PRO A 152 10.57 -4.14 3.75
C PRO A 152 11.70 -3.30 3.18
N HIS A 153 11.54 -2.78 1.96
CA HIS A 153 12.51 -1.86 1.37
C HIS A 153 12.57 -0.53 2.14
N ARG A 154 11.44 -0.10 2.68
CA ARG A 154 11.37 1.05 3.61
C ARG A 154 10.44 0.74 4.78
N LEU A 155 10.93 0.92 5.99
CA LEU A 155 10.13 0.94 7.21
C LEU A 155 9.92 2.40 7.61
N ILE A 156 8.66 2.79 7.83
CA ILE A 156 8.28 4.11 8.30
C ILE A 156 7.63 3.95 9.67
N PRO A 157 8.30 4.36 10.75
CA PRO A 157 7.72 4.32 12.08
C PRO A 157 6.53 5.27 12.17
N ASN A 158 5.41 4.78 12.65
CA ASN A 158 4.24 5.60 12.87
C ASN A 158 4.27 6.21 14.28
N SER A 159 4.91 7.35 14.44
CA SER A 159 4.77 8.19 15.62
C SER A 159 3.63 9.20 15.42
N PRO A 160 3.07 9.79 16.49
CA PRO A 160 2.06 10.86 16.39
C PRO A 160 2.52 12.05 15.53
N LEU A 161 3.82 12.25 15.40
CA LEU A 161 4.46 13.33 14.66
C LEU A 161 4.87 12.96 13.24
N SER A 162 5.02 11.66 12.92
CA SER A 162 5.74 11.21 11.72
C SER A 162 5.03 11.41 10.38
N HIS A 163 3.71 11.57 10.33
CA HIS A 163 3.03 11.78 9.04
C HIS A 163 3.19 13.20 8.46
N SER A 164 3.53 14.17 9.29
CA SER A 164 3.91 15.52 8.83
C SER A 164 5.38 15.62 8.42
N GLU A 165 6.20 14.66 8.84
CA GLU A 165 7.67 14.66 8.69
C GLU A 165 8.18 13.74 7.56
N ILE A 166 7.30 12.97 6.90
CA ILE A 166 7.73 12.14 5.77
C ILE A 166 8.08 13.08 4.61
N ASP A 167 9.36 13.12 4.28
CA ASP A 167 9.84 13.80 3.08
C ASP A 167 9.34 13.04 1.84
N ILE A 168 8.35 13.62 1.16
CA ILE A 168 7.75 13.02 -0.03
C ILE A 168 8.71 13.08 -1.22
N ASP A 169 9.62 14.04 -1.28
CA ASP A 169 10.62 14.16 -2.34
C ASP A 169 11.68 13.05 -2.20
N GLU A 170 12.14 12.80 -0.97
CA GLU A 170 13.00 11.66 -0.68
C GLU A 170 12.30 10.34 -1.01
N LEU A 171 11.05 10.17 -0.57
CA LEU A 171 10.31 8.93 -0.79
C LEU A 171 10.02 8.68 -2.27
N TYR A 172 9.71 9.73 -3.03
CA TYR A 172 9.56 9.67 -4.48
C TYR A 172 10.86 9.17 -5.14
N SER A 173 11.99 9.81 -4.82
CA SER A 173 13.29 9.44 -5.37
C SER A 173 13.67 8.00 -4.99
N PHE A 174 13.39 7.61 -3.75
CA PHE A 174 13.59 6.25 -3.26
C PHE A 174 12.74 5.24 -4.04
N THR A 175 11.44 5.46 -4.17
CA THR A 175 10.57 4.51 -4.88
C THR A 175 10.87 4.44 -6.36
N LEU A 176 11.24 5.57 -6.98
CA LEU A 176 11.62 5.62 -8.38
C LEU A 176 12.86 4.75 -8.69
N SER A 177 13.78 4.60 -7.74
CA SER A 177 14.98 3.78 -7.91
C SER A 177 14.71 2.28 -8.08
N PHE A 178 13.51 1.82 -7.75
CA PHE A 178 13.04 0.45 -7.95
C PHE A 178 12.30 0.25 -9.28
N MET A 179 11.88 1.35 -9.93
CA MET A 179 11.17 1.26 -11.20
C MET A 179 12.16 1.04 -12.34
N ARG A 180 11.74 0.28 -13.35
CA ARG A 180 12.58 -0.01 -14.51
C ARG A 180 12.04 0.65 -15.78
N PRO A 181 12.94 1.00 -16.71
CA PRO A 181 12.51 1.36 -18.06
C PRO A 181 11.68 0.23 -18.68
N HIS A 182 10.62 0.62 -19.36
CA HIS A 182 9.69 -0.29 -20.00
C HIS A 182 9.97 -0.36 -21.51
#